data_154dcfbbcb252942c14610e4b4c9950c
#
_entry.id   154dcfbbcb252942c14610e4b4c9950c
#
_cell.length_a   1.000
_cell.length_b   1.000
_cell.length_c   1.000
_cell.angle_alpha   90.00
_cell.angle_beta   90.00
_cell.angle_gamma   90.00
#
_symmetry.space_group_name_H-M   'P 1'
#
loop_
_entity.id
_entity.type
_entity.pdbx_description
1 polymer ?
#
loop_
_entity_poly.entity_id
_entity_poly.type
_entity_poly.pdbx_seq_one_letter_code
_entity_poly.pdbx_strand_id
1 'polypeptide(L)'
;MVDVGRNYQSIKQLKEQIDVMAAYKLNIFHFHHTEDIAWRLQSKIYPQLTDAKYMQRNPGKFYSLDEMRELIAYCKKKHITLIPEIDMPGHSAAFKRAMGVDMQSDEGVAICKNILTELCRELYVPYVHIGGDEVKITNTDFLPQMIAVLKSKGKKVIAWQPGGNTP
;
A
#
# COMPACT_ATOMS: atom_id res chain seq x y z
N MET A 1 1.85 -13.05 -2.20
CA MET A 1 2.25 -11.66 -1.90
C MET A 1 3.59 -11.36 -2.52
N VAL A 2 3.79 -10.14 -3.01
CA VAL A 2 5.09 -9.63 -3.49
C VAL A 2 5.39 -8.34 -2.74
N ASP A 3 6.55 -8.30 -2.08
CA ASP A 3 7.03 -7.14 -1.33
C ASP A 3 8.00 -6.33 -2.18
N VAL A 4 7.49 -5.28 -2.78
CA VAL A 4 8.28 -4.33 -3.56
C VAL A 4 8.74 -3.12 -2.73
N GLY A 5 8.19 -2.94 -1.55
CA GLY A 5 8.67 -1.96 -0.58
C GLY A 5 10.13 -2.22 -0.23
N ARG A 6 10.44 -3.46 0.17
CA ARG A 6 11.81 -3.90 0.46
C ARG A 6 12.67 -4.06 -0.78
N ASN A 7 12.11 -4.57 -1.88
CA ASN A 7 12.90 -4.88 -3.08
C ASN A 7 12.12 -4.58 -4.36
N TYR A 8 12.43 -3.43 -5.00
CA TYR A 8 11.74 -2.98 -6.20
C TYR A 8 11.83 -3.99 -7.35
N GLN A 9 10.72 -4.21 -8.01
CA GLN A 9 10.62 -4.97 -9.24
C GLN A 9 10.00 -4.12 -10.36
N SER A 10 10.52 -4.22 -11.56
CA SER A 10 9.95 -3.49 -12.71
C SER A 10 8.56 -4.02 -13.08
N ILE A 11 7.75 -3.19 -13.74
CA ILE A 11 6.44 -3.61 -14.27
C ILE A 11 6.56 -4.85 -15.16
N LYS A 12 7.65 -4.97 -15.92
CA LYS A 12 7.91 -6.16 -16.74
C LYS A 12 8.03 -7.41 -15.87
N GLN A 13 8.87 -7.38 -14.83
CA GLN A 13 9.03 -8.51 -13.91
C GLN A 13 7.74 -8.88 -13.19
N LEU A 14 6.95 -7.87 -12.76
CA LEU A 14 5.65 -8.10 -12.15
C LEU A 14 4.66 -8.78 -13.10
N LYS A 15 4.63 -8.38 -14.37
CA LYS A 15 3.80 -9.03 -15.40
C LYS A 15 4.22 -10.48 -15.66
N GLU A 16 5.52 -10.76 -15.71
CA GLU A 16 6.03 -12.14 -15.83
C GLU A 16 5.57 -13.01 -14.64
N GLN A 17 5.59 -12.48 -13.42
CA GLN A 17 5.07 -13.20 -12.25
C GLN A 17 3.55 -13.40 -12.34
N ILE A 18 2.81 -12.41 -12.78
CA ILE A 18 1.36 -12.50 -12.98
C ILE A 18 1.02 -13.58 -14.04
N ASP A 19 1.81 -13.70 -15.10
CA ASP A 19 1.65 -14.75 -16.09
C ASP A 19 1.86 -16.17 -15.49
N VAL A 20 2.89 -16.31 -14.66
CA VAL A 20 3.11 -17.55 -13.91
C VAL A 20 1.95 -17.82 -12.94
N MET A 21 1.49 -16.82 -12.20
CA MET A 21 0.33 -16.93 -11.32
C MET A 21 -0.92 -17.42 -12.08
N ALA A 22 -1.18 -16.85 -13.25
CA ALA A 22 -2.30 -17.24 -14.09
C ALA A 22 -2.19 -18.70 -14.56
N ALA A 23 -1.00 -19.16 -14.95
CA ALA A 23 -0.74 -20.55 -15.35
C ALA A 23 -1.02 -21.55 -14.20
N TYR A 24 -0.73 -21.16 -12.96
CA TYR A 24 -1.01 -21.95 -11.75
C TYR A 24 -2.41 -21.69 -11.16
N LYS A 25 -3.27 -20.94 -11.85
CA LYS A 25 -4.64 -20.61 -11.42
C LYS A 25 -4.72 -19.85 -10.07
N LEU A 26 -3.66 -19.12 -9.71
CA LEU A 26 -3.69 -18.20 -8.60
C LEU A 26 -4.50 -16.95 -9.01
N ASN A 27 -5.43 -16.53 -8.19
CA ASN A 27 -6.41 -15.48 -8.54
C ASN A 27 -6.31 -14.20 -7.72
N ILE A 28 -5.36 -14.12 -6.79
CA ILE A 28 -5.13 -12.93 -5.95
C ILE A 28 -3.64 -12.56 -6.01
N PHE A 29 -3.36 -11.31 -6.36
CA PHE A 29 -2.04 -10.71 -6.31
C PHE A 29 -2.00 -9.66 -5.20
N HIS A 30 -1.46 -10.03 -4.05
CA HIS A 30 -1.27 -9.14 -2.91
C HIS A 30 0.02 -8.35 -3.12
N PHE A 31 -0.10 -7.02 -3.21
CA PHE A 31 0.96 -6.11 -3.62
C PHE A 31 1.35 -5.16 -2.50
N HIS A 32 2.41 -5.53 -1.76
CA HIS A 32 2.94 -4.78 -0.63
C HIS A 32 3.97 -3.76 -1.12
N HIS A 33 3.58 -2.48 -1.17
CA HIS A 33 4.39 -1.43 -1.81
C HIS A 33 4.84 -0.31 -0.88
N THR A 34 4.58 -0.40 0.41
CA THR A 34 5.06 0.54 1.43
C THR A 34 5.77 -0.18 2.55
N GLU A 35 6.91 0.34 2.99
CA GLU A 35 7.79 -0.30 3.94
C GLU A 35 8.73 0.69 4.63
N ASP A 36 9.43 0.25 5.68
CA ASP A 36 10.48 1.03 6.33
C ASP A 36 11.57 1.48 5.35
N ILE A 37 11.88 0.63 4.38
CA ILE A 37 12.94 0.83 3.39
C ILE A 37 12.54 1.89 2.36
N ALA A 38 11.30 1.85 1.85
CA ALA A 38 10.82 2.76 0.83
C ALA A 38 9.30 2.78 0.73
N TRP A 39 8.78 3.93 0.32
CA TRP A 39 7.41 4.09 -0.15
C TRP A 39 7.42 4.08 -1.67
N ARG A 40 6.67 3.17 -2.31
CA ARG A 40 6.77 2.96 -3.76
C ARG A 40 5.50 3.25 -4.55
N LEU A 41 4.49 3.84 -3.94
CA LEU A 41 3.30 4.29 -4.66
C LEU A 41 3.32 5.81 -4.81
N GLN A 42 3.17 6.30 -6.04
CA GLN A 42 3.03 7.73 -6.30
C GLN A 42 1.81 8.31 -5.58
N SER A 43 2.00 9.45 -4.94
CA SER A 43 0.92 10.31 -4.44
C SER A 43 1.03 11.67 -5.11
N LYS A 44 -0.09 12.20 -5.60
CA LYS A 44 -0.17 13.55 -6.16
C LYS A 44 -0.24 14.61 -5.07
N ILE A 45 -0.86 14.26 -3.94
CA ILE A 45 -1.03 15.18 -2.80
C ILE A 45 0.19 15.20 -1.89
N TYR A 46 0.97 14.12 -1.86
CA TYR A 46 2.20 14.01 -1.06
C TYR A 46 3.36 13.47 -1.92
N PRO A 47 3.82 14.21 -2.93
CA PRO A 47 4.83 13.73 -3.88
C PRO A 47 6.17 13.37 -3.22
N GLN A 48 6.47 13.95 -2.04
CA GLN A 48 7.67 13.66 -1.28
C GLN A 48 7.75 12.20 -0.79
N LEU A 49 6.63 11.46 -0.73
CA LEU A 49 6.65 10.04 -0.34
C LEU A 49 7.52 9.19 -1.28
N THR A 50 7.62 9.58 -2.55
CA THR A 50 8.43 8.87 -3.57
C THR A 50 9.74 9.56 -3.91
N ASP A 51 10.16 10.57 -3.13
CA ASP A 51 11.45 11.22 -3.31
C ASP A 51 12.59 10.25 -2.98
N ALA A 52 13.56 10.16 -3.90
CA ALA A 52 14.71 9.25 -3.80
C ALA A 52 15.49 9.38 -2.49
N LYS A 53 15.57 10.57 -1.91
CA LYS A 53 16.31 10.84 -0.65
C LYS A 53 15.73 10.13 0.57
N TYR A 54 14.45 9.72 0.53
CA TYR A 54 13.77 9.02 1.62
C TYR A 54 13.77 7.49 1.43
N MET A 55 14.29 7.00 0.31
CA MET A 55 14.38 5.57 0.01
C MET A 55 15.77 5.03 0.37
N GLN A 56 15.81 4.00 1.21
CA GLN A 56 17.08 3.36 1.62
C GLN A 56 17.59 2.34 0.60
N ARG A 57 16.71 1.81 -0.25
CA ARG A 57 17.05 0.86 -1.30
C ARG A 57 16.36 1.23 -2.60
N ASN A 58 17.06 1.08 -3.73
CA ASN A 58 16.58 1.44 -5.06
C ASN A 58 16.01 2.88 -5.10
N PRO A 59 16.81 3.93 -4.77
CA PRO A 59 16.35 5.31 -4.73
C PRO A 59 15.69 5.73 -6.05
N GLY A 60 14.57 6.45 -5.96
CA GLY A 60 13.82 6.92 -7.13
C GLY A 60 13.05 5.83 -7.89
N LYS A 61 13.05 4.58 -7.43
CA LYS A 61 12.25 3.50 -8.00
C LYS A 61 10.91 3.40 -7.28
N PHE A 62 9.84 3.75 -7.97
CA PHE A 62 8.46 3.69 -7.47
C PHE A 62 7.52 3.40 -8.64
N TYR A 63 6.26 3.18 -8.36
CA TYR A 63 5.21 2.98 -9.36
C TYR A 63 4.38 4.25 -9.46
N SER A 64 4.27 4.79 -10.69
CA SER A 64 3.33 5.85 -10.99
C SER A 64 1.89 5.34 -10.91
N LEU A 65 0.94 6.25 -10.77
CA LEU A 65 -0.47 5.87 -10.78
C LEU A 65 -0.90 5.26 -12.11
N ASP A 66 -0.27 5.67 -13.23
CA ASP A 66 -0.53 5.08 -14.54
C ASP A 66 0.02 3.66 -14.65
N GLU A 67 1.23 3.40 -14.16
CA GLU A 67 1.78 2.05 -14.08
C GLU A 67 0.93 1.13 -13.18
N MET A 68 0.40 1.66 -12.08
CA MET A 68 -0.50 0.90 -11.22
C MET A 68 -1.83 0.57 -11.92
N ARG A 69 -2.42 1.51 -12.66
CA ARG A 69 -3.62 1.26 -13.47
C ARG A 69 -3.37 0.21 -14.54
N GLU A 70 -2.22 0.29 -15.22
CA GLU A 70 -1.80 -0.70 -16.21
C GLU A 70 -1.67 -2.09 -15.58
N LEU A 71 -1.01 -2.19 -14.41
CA LEU A 71 -0.81 -3.46 -13.70
C LEU A 71 -2.16 -4.06 -13.24
N ILE A 72 -3.06 -3.24 -12.71
CA ILE A 72 -4.41 -3.65 -12.32
C ILE A 72 -5.19 -4.19 -13.53
N ALA A 73 -5.13 -3.47 -14.67
CA ALA A 73 -5.78 -3.90 -15.90
C ALA A 73 -5.18 -5.22 -16.44
N TYR A 74 -3.85 -5.37 -16.31
CA TYR A 74 -3.17 -6.61 -16.69
C TYR A 74 -3.60 -7.80 -15.83
N CYS A 75 -3.63 -7.63 -14.52
CA CYS A 75 -4.17 -8.64 -13.60
C CYS A 75 -5.60 -9.04 -13.95
N LYS A 76 -6.47 -8.05 -14.21
CA LYS A 76 -7.87 -8.28 -14.59
C LYS A 76 -8.00 -9.14 -15.86
N LYS A 77 -7.17 -8.90 -16.88
CA LYS A 77 -7.12 -9.71 -18.11
C LYS A 77 -6.75 -11.18 -17.85
N LYS A 78 -6.02 -11.44 -16.77
CA LYS A 78 -5.58 -12.77 -16.34
C LYS A 78 -6.50 -13.37 -15.26
N HIS A 79 -7.65 -12.77 -14.99
CA HIS A 79 -8.59 -13.16 -13.93
C HIS A 79 -7.96 -13.15 -12.52
N ILE A 80 -7.02 -12.24 -12.29
CA ILE A 80 -6.34 -12.03 -11.01
C ILE A 80 -6.81 -10.71 -10.42
N THR A 81 -7.18 -10.71 -9.15
CA THR A 81 -7.49 -9.49 -8.40
C THR A 81 -6.22 -8.97 -7.75
N LEU A 82 -5.80 -7.74 -8.11
CA LEU A 82 -4.73 -7.05 -7.42
C LEU A 82 -5.29 -6.40 -6.15
N ILE A 83 -4.63 -6.66 -5.02
CA ILE A 83 -4.92 -6.07 -3.72
C ILE A 83 -3.71 -5.21 -3.31
N PRO A 84 -3.79 -3.88 -3.43
CA PRO A 84 -2.72 -3.00 -2.96
C PRO A 84 -2.72 -2.97 -1.43
N GLU A 85 -1.52 -2.98 -0.85
CA GLU A 85 -1.33 -2.81 0.59
C GLU A 85 -0.57 -1.52 0.87
N ILE A 86 -1.16 -0.68 1.72
CA ILE A 86 -0.46 0.37 2.44
C ILE A 86 -0.38 -0.09 3.89
N ASP A 87 0.79 -0.55 4.29
CA ASP A 87 1.00 -1.03 5.65
C ASP A 87 1.01 0.13 6.64
N MET A 88 0.16 0.01 7.67
CA MET A 88 -0.04 1.07 8.65
C MET A 88 -0.58 0.51 9.98
N PRO A 89 -0.15 1.06 11.13
CA PRO A 89 0.90 2.06 11.27
C PRO A 89 2.31 1.45 11.34
N GLY A 90 2.43 0.13 11.19
CA GLY A 90 3.70 -0.59 11.09
C GLY A 90 4.44 -0.30 9.79
N HIS A 91 5.68 -0.75 9.68
CA HIS A 91 6.51 -0.65 8.49
C HIS A 91 6.47 0.75 7.82
N SER A 92 6.49 1.80 8.64
CA SER A 92 6.18 3.19 8.23
C SER A 92 7.36 4.15 8.33
N ALA A 93 8.61 3.66 8.49
CA ALA A 93 9.75 4.55 8.64
C ALA A 93 10.02 5.39 7.38
N ALA A 94 9.73 4.89 6.16
CA ALA A 94 9.81 5.70 4.94
C ALA A 94 8.79 6.83 4.95
N PHE A 95 7.56 6.58 5.39
CA PHE A 95 6.54 7.60 5.59
C PHE A 95 7.04 8.66 6.58
N LYS A 96 7.53 8.24 7.74
CA LYS A 96 8.03 9.15 8.79
C LYS A 96 9.19 10.02 8.29
N ARG A 97 10.11 9.46 7.49
CA ARG A 97 11.19 10.24 6.87
C ARG A 97 10.68 11.28 5.89
N ALA A 98 9.66 10.93 5.09
CA ALA A 98 9.13 11.81 4.06
C ALA A 98 8.19 12.89 4.60
N MET A 99 7.39 12.55 5.61
CA MET A 99 6.35 13.43 6.16
C MET A 99 6.79 14.16 7.44
N GLY A 100 7.83 13.69 8.13
CA GLY A 100 8.31 14.27 9.38
C GLY A 100 7.47 13.93 10.61
N VAL A 101 6.42 13.12 10.47
CA VAL A 101 5.47 12.78 11.53
C VAL A 101 5.25 11.26 11.63
N ASP A 102 4.80 10.80 12.78
CA ASP A 102 4.37 9.41 12.98
C ASP A 102 2.94 9.24 12.45
N MET A 103 2.64 8.08 11.84
CA MET A 103 1.30 7.79 11.32
C MET A 103 0.22 7.86 12.42
N GLN A 104 0.56 7.51 13.67
CA GLN A 104 -0.38 7.49 14.79
C GLN A 104 -0.60 8.86 15.47
N SER A 105 0.16 9.90 15.08
CA SER A 105 -0.10 11.28 15.51
C SER A 105 -1.36 11.84 14.84
N ASP A 106 -1.96 12.88 15.39
CA ASP A 106 -3.15 13.52 14.81
C ASP A 106 -2.91 13.97 13.36
N GLU A 107 -1.74 14.55 13.08
CA GLU A 107 -1.33 14.95 11.74
C GLU A 107 -1.11 13.72 10.84
N GLY A 108 -0.45 12.67 11.35
CA GLY A 108 -0.23 11.43 10.62
C GLY A 108 -1.54 10.73 10.25
N VAL A 109 -2.51 10.70 11.19
CA VAL A 109 -3.88 10.19 10.94
C VAL A 109 -4.54 10.96 9.78
N ALA A 110 -4.46 12.30 9.79
CA ALA A 110 -5.04 13.12 8.72
C ALA A 110 -4.37 12.83 7.36
N ILE A 111 -3.05 12.71 7.33
CA ILE A 111 -2.28 12.36 6.12
C ILE A 111 -2.68 10.97 5.62
N CYS A 112 -2.74 9.95 6.49
CA CYS A 112 -3.11 8.60 6.10
C CYS A 112 -4.53 8.54 5.51
N LYS A 113 -5.49 9.26 6.08
CA LYS A 113 -6.85 9.38 5.51
C LYS A 113 -6.85 9.99 4.10
N ASN A 114 -6.04 11.02 3.88
CA ASN A 114 -5.91 11.65 2.57
C ASN A 114 -5.28 10.68 1.56
N ILE A 115 -4.24 9.94 1.94
CA ILE A 115 -3.58 8.93 1.09
C ILE A 115 -4.58 7.83 0.70
N LEU A 116 -5.33 7.27 1.66
CA LEU A 116 -6.34 6.25 1.38
C LEU A 116 -7.46 6.79 0.49
N THR A 117 -7.87 8.05 0.69
CA THR A 117 -8.86 8.70 -0.16
C THR A 117 -8.34 8.88 -1.59
N GLU A 118 -7.08 9.31 -1.75
CA GLU A 118 -6.41 9.41 -3.05
C GLU A 118 -6.32 8.04 -3.73
N LEU A 119 -5.84 7.01 -3.02
CA LEU A 119 -5.75 5.66 -3.54
C LEU A 119 -7.11 5.18 -4.08
N CYS A 120 -8.17 5.37 -3.31
CA CYS A 120 -9.53 4.97 -3.72
C CYS A 120 -10.04 5.71 -4.95
N ARG A 121 -9.66 6.97 -5.14
CA ARG A 121 -10.01 7.79 -6.30
C ARG A 121 -9.22 7.41 -7.54
N GLU A 122 -7.92 7.14 -7.38
CA GLU A 122 -7.00 6.95 -8.49
C GLU A 122 -6.95 5.49 -8.97
N LEU A 123 -7.19 4.53 -8.06
CA LEU A 123 -7.09 3.10 -8.36
C LEU A 123 -8.44 2.39 -8.21
N TYR A 124 -8.88 1.78 -9.30
CA TYR A 124 -10.14 1.02 -9.32
C TYR A 124 -9.90 -0.43 -8.86
N VAL A 125 -9.84 -0.61 -7.54
CA VAL A 125 -9.68 -1.93 -6.89
C VAL A 125 -10.82 -2.17 -5.91
N PRO A 126 -11.31 -3.44 -5.76
CA PRO A 126 -12.39 -3.75 -4.80
C PRO A 126 -11.91 -3.87 -3.36
N TYR A 127 -10.63 -4.21 -3.17
CA TYR A 127 -10.02 -4.47 -1.87
C TYR A 127 -8.82 -3.56 -1.65
N VAL A 128 -8.60 -3.17 -0.40
CA VAL A 128 -7.36 -2.51 0.05
C VAL A 128 -6.90 -3.20 1.32
N HIS A 129 -5.63 -3.54 1.38
CA HIS A 129 -4.99 -4.10 2.57
C HIS A 129 -4.29 -2.97 3.34
N ILE A 130 -4.45 -2.93 4.66
CA ILE A 130 -3.93 -1.85 5.51
C ILE A 130 -2.84 -2.32 6.50
N GLY A 131 -2.34 -3.54 6.37
CA GLY A 131 -1.37 -4.09 7.32
C GLY A 131 -1.99 -4.34 8.70
N GLY A 132 -1.49 -3.65 9.71
CA GLY A 132 -2.08 -3.62 11.05
C GLY A 132 -1.41 -4.52 12.08
N ASP A 133 -0.31 -5.17 11.73
CA ASP A 133 0.44 -6.07 12.62
C ASP A 133 1.84 -5.53 12.99
N GLU A 134 2.56 -6.30 13.75
CA GLU A 134 3.99 -6.13 14.12
C GLU A 134 4.36 -4.78 14.77
N VAL A 135 3.39 -4.00 15.23
CA VAL A 135 3.62 -2.69 15.85
C VAL A 135 2.70 -2.45 17.04
N LYS A 136 3.20 -1.71 18.02
CA LYS A 136 2.37 -1.25 19.13
C LYS A 136 1.41 -0.16 18.66
N ILE A 137 0.11 -0.44 18.76
CA ILE A 137 -0.93 0.55 18.50
C ILE A 137 -1.03 1.44 19.75
N THR A 138 -0.60 2.68 19.64
CA THR A 138 -0.67 3.71 20.70
C THR A 138 -1.91 4.58 20.55
N ASN A 139 -2.40 4.75 19.32
CA ASN A 139 -3.67 5.40 19.02
C ASN A 139 -4.69 4.33 18.64
N THR A 140 -5.53 3.95 19.63
CA THR A 140 -6.53 2.87 19.46
C THR A 140 -7.56 3.15 18.38
N ASP A 141 -7.79 4.43 18.05
CA ASP A 141 -8.74 4.85 17.01
C ASP A 141 -8.11 4.88 15.60
N PHE A 142 -6.80 4.64 15.47
CA PHE A 142 -6.10 4.73 14.19
C PHE A 142 -6.71 3.78 13.15
N LEU A 143 -6.65 2.47 13.39
CA LEU A 143 -7.16 1.47 12.44
C LEU A 143 -8.67 1.60 12.21
N PRO A 144 -9.54 1.77 13.24
CA PRO A 144 -10.95 2.06 13.05
C PRO A 144 -11.23 3.23 12.10
N GLN A 145 -10.47 4.33 12.22
CA GLN A 145 -10.61 5.49 11.34
C GLN A 145 -10.19 5.19 9.89
N MET A 146 -9.09 4.45 9.67
CA MET A 146 -8.65 4.05 8.32
C MET A 146 -9.68 3.12 7.66
N ILE A 147 -10.20 2.15 8.43
CA ILE A 147 -11.27 1.25 7.97
C ILE A 147 -12.52 2.05 7.58
N ALA A 148 -12.92 3.03 8.40
CA ALA A 148 -14.09 3.86 8.11
C ALA A 148 -13.94 4.65 6.80
N VAL A 149 -12.76 5.23 6.53
CA VAL A 149 -12.45 5.91 5.26
C VAL A 149 -12.63 4.96 4.09
N LEU A 150 -12.02 3.79 4.11
CA LEU A 150 -12.11 2.82 3.00
C LEU A 150 -13.53 2.32 2.78
N LYS A 151 -14.26 1.99 3.87
CA LYS A 151 -15.66 1.58 3.79
C LYS A 151 -16.55 2.68 3.21
N SER A 152 -16.34 3.95 3.57
CA SER A 152 -17.07 5.08 3.00
C SER A 152 -16.86 5.26 1.49
N LYS A 153 -15.75 4.73 0.95
CA LYS A 153 -15.44 4.68 -0.49
C LYS A 153 -15.86 3.36 -1.16
N GLY A 154 -16.65 2.54 -0.47
CA GLY A 154 -17.13 1.27 -1.00
C GLY A 154 -16.07 0.18 -1.12
N LYS A 155 -14.93 0.30 -0.43
CA LYS A 155 -13.85 -0.69 -0.47
C LYS A 155 -14.05 -1.75 0.62
N LYS A 156 -13.67 -2.99 0.29
CA LYS A 156 -13.48 -4.06 1.28
C LYS A 156 -12.08 -3.95 1.87
N VAL A 157 -11.98 -4.01 3.19
CA VAL A 157 -10.71 -3.85 3.92
C VAL A 157 -10.19 -5.21 4.33
N ILE A 158 -8.89 -5.41 4.13
CA ILE A 158 -8.14 -6.58 4.59
C ILE A 158 -7.04 -6.06 5.51
N ALA A 159 -6.76 -6.81 6.56
CA ALA A 159 -5.64 -6.57 7.47
C ALA A 159 -5.02 -7.91 7.85
N TRP A 160 -3.79 -7.89 8.33
CA TRP A 160 -3.22 -9.06 8.94
C TRP A 160 -4.01 -9.43 10.20
N GLN A 161 -4.04 -10.72 10.51
CA GLN A 161 -4.68 -11.15 11.75
C GLN A 161 -3.88 -10.56 12.92
N PRO A 162 -4.56 -9.88 13.85
CA PRO A 162 -3.86 -9.20 14.92
C PRO A 162 -3.11 -10.19 15.79
N GLY A 163 -1.83 -10.00 15.88
CA GLY A 163 -1.03 -10.52 16.97
C GLY A 163 -1.40 -9.76 18.27
N GLY A 164 -2.64 -9.92 18.76
CA GLY A 164 -3.02 -9.45 20.07
C GLY A 164 -3.30 -7.95 20.28
N ASN A 165 -3.30 -7.11 19.24
CA ASN A 165 -3.38 -5.65 19.40
C ASN A 165 -4.54 -4.97 18.65
N THR A 166 -5.43 -5.72 18.04
CA THR A 166 -6.69 -5.18 17.49
C THR A 166 -7.87 -5.80 18.19
N PRO A 167 -8.88 -5.00 18.58
CA PRO A 167 -10.13 -5.49 19.14
C PRO A 167 -10.93 -6.33 18.17
#